data_aa606e0e4a9083337eb2d340b9ee289d
#
_entry.id   aa606e0e4a9083337eb2d340b9ee289d
#
_cell.length_a   1.000
_cell.length_b   1.000
_cell.length_c   1.000
_cell.angle_alpha   90.00
_cell.angle_beta   90.00
_cell.angle_gamma   90.00
#
_symmetry.space_group_name_H-M   'P 1'
#
loop_
_entity.id
_entity.type
_entity.pdbx_description
1 polymer ?
#
loop_
_entity_poly.entity_id
_entity_poly.type
_entity_poly.pdbx_seq_one_letter_code
_entity_poly.pdbx_strand_id
1 'polypeptide(L)'
;MPDPSSIERIEEPYVKADIIIPPDYIGAVMELSTERRGKFIDMQYLSTTTVELKFEMPLSELIMDYFDSLKSRTKGYASLDYDVCGYQASNLVKLEILLAGNPVDALSAIVHKDAAYTRGKALCEKLKEIIPQQLFEVPIQAAVGSRILARQTVRARRKDVLAKCYGGDITRKRKPVSYTHLTLPTNSL
;
A
#
# COMPACT_ATOMS: atom_id res chain seq x y z
N MET A 1 -13.71 3.72 9.83
CA MET A 1 -12.90 4.78 10.44
C MET A 1 -13.85 5.90 10.82
N PRO A 2 -13.79 6.49 12.02
CA PRO A 2 -14.64 7.61 12.41
C PRO A 2 -14.34 8.82 11.50
N ASP A 3 -15.25 9.81 11.55
CA ASP A 3 -15.07 11.03 10.75
C ASP A 3 -13.78 11.75 11.13
N PRO A 4 -13.01 12.26 10.15
CA PRO A 4 -11.73 12.94 10.41
C PRO A 4 -11.83 14.09 11.43
N SER A 5 -12.99 14.73 11.52
CA SER A 5 -13.26 15.82 12.46
C SER A 5 -13.40 15.36 13.92
N SER A 6 -13.67 14.09 14.14
CA SER A 6 -13.85 13.50 15.48
C SER A 6 -12.58 12.78 16.00
N ILE A 7 -11.51 12.75 15.18
CA ILE A 7 -10.26 12.11 15.55
C ILE A 7 -9.34 13.13 16.19
N GLU A 8 -9.07 12.95 17.48
CA GLU A 8 -8.13 13.78 18.23
C GLU A 8 -6.67 13.36 17.97
N ARG A 9 -6.40 12.05 17.93
CA ARG A 9 -5.06 11.50 17.76
C ARG A 9 -5.11 10.13 17.10
N ILE A 10 -4.13 9.85 16.25
CA ILE A 10 -3.92 8.52 15.66
C ILE A 10 -2.58 7.99 16.15
N GLU A 11 -2.58 6.77 16.65
CA GLU A 11 -1.39 6.08 17.14
C GLU A 11 -1.21 4.77 16.39
N GLU A 12 0.04 4.39 16.16
CA GLU A 12 0.40 3.08 15.61
C GLU A 12 1.33 2.33 16.56
N PRO A 13 1.28 0.99 16.59
CA PRO A 13 2.20 0.20 17.40
C PRO A 13 3.61 0.29 16.86
N TYR A 14 4.57 0.48 17.75
CA TYR A 14 5.99 0.47 17.48
C TYR A 14 6.66 -0.75 18.08
N VAL A 15 7.73 -1.19 17.42
CA VAL A 15 8.56 -2.31 17.86
C VAL A 15 10.02 -1.90 17.93
N LYS A 16 10.73 -2.53 18.85
CA LYS A 16 12.19 -2.59 18.85
C LYS A 16 12.59 -3.80 18.05
N ALA A 17 13.33 -3.58 16.98
CA ALA A 17 13.82 -4.62 16.09
C ALA A 17 15.33 -4.79 16.31
N ASP A 18 15.74 -5.99 16.68
CA ASP A 18 17.13 -6.40 16.85
C ASP A 18 17.53 -7.23 15.62
N ILE A 19 18.48 -6.69 14.84
CA ILE A 19 18.89 -7.26 13.56
C ILE A 19 20.35 -7.70 13.67
N ILE A 20 20.59 -8.99 13.52
CA ILE A 20 21.91 -9.59 13.57
C ILE A 20 22.39 -9.90 12.15
N ILE A 21 23.54 -9.31 11.78
CA ILE A 21 24.10 -9.39 10.42
C ILE A 21 25.64 -9.45 10.44
N PRO A 22 26.26 -9.93 9.35
CA PRO A 22 27.68 -9.68 9.10
C PRO A 22 27.96 -8.19 8.84
N PRO A 23 29.16 -7.67 9.19
CA PRO A 23 29.51 -6.25 9.03
C PRO A 23 29.38 -5.70 7.61
N ASP A 24 29.58 -6.54 6.60
CA ASP A 24 29.51 -6.17 5.18
C ASP A 24 28.11 -5.62 4.76
N TYR A 25 27.06 -5.97 5.50
CA TYR A 25 25.69 -5.61 5.18
C TYR A 25 25.12 -4.45 6.01
N ILE A 26 25.93 -3.84 6.92
CA ILE A 26 25.48 -2.74 7.79
C ILE A 26 24.85 -1.61 6.96
N GLY A 27 25.52 -1.15 5.91
CA GLY A 27 25.01 -0.06 5.08
C GLY A 27 23.65 -0.37 4.41
N ALA A 28 23.52 -1.57 3.86
CA ALA A 28 22.29 -2.00 3.21
C ALA A 28 21.10 -2.11 4.18
N VAL A 29 21.36 -2.55 5.41
CA VAL A 29 20.32 -2.67 6.45
C VAL A 29 19.97 -1.30 7.03
N MET A 30 20.93 -0.41 7.24
CA MET A 30 20.69 0.96 7.66
C MET A 30 19.80 1.72 6.66
N GLU A 31 20.09 1.59 5.36
CA GLU A 31 19.28 2.18 4.29
C GLU A 31 17.86 1.63 4.30
N LEU A 32 17.71 0.29 4.28
CA LEU A 32 16.41 -0.37 4.31
C LEU A 32 15.56 0.06 5.51
N SER A 33 16.15 0.07 6.71
CA SER A 33 15.44 0.43 7.94
C SER A 33 15.01 1.90 7.92
N THR A 34 15.85 2.80 7.41
CA THR A 34 15.52 4.21 7.26
C THR A 34 14.40 4.44 6.24
N GLU A 35 14.41 3.72 5.11
CA GLU A 35 13.31 3.73 4.12
C GLU A 35 11.98 3.32 4.73
N ARG A 36 12.01 2.44 5.74
CA ARG A 36 10.84 1.93 6.46
C ARG A 36 10.53 2.68 7.76
N ARG A 37 10.93 3.92 7.85
CA ARG A 37 10.69 4.80 9.02
C ARG A 37 11.35 4.30 10.32
N GLY A 38 12.33 3.41 10.22
CA GLY A 38 13.09 2.92 11.36
C GLY A 38 14.00 4.02 11.90
N LYS A 39 13.96 4.20 13.23
CA LYS A 39 14.88 5.05 13.97
C LYS A 39 16.01 4.19 14.49
N PHE A 40 17.22 4.50 14.12
CA PHE A 40 18.41 3.82 14.66
C PHE A 40 18.56 4.13 16.14
N ILE A 41 18.77 3.09 16.97
CA ILE A 41 18.98 3.21 18.41
C ILE A 41 20.45 2.95 18.76
N ASP A 42 20.95 1.77 18.39
CA ASP A 42 22.28 1.31 18.81
C ASP A 42 22.86 0.28 17.84
N MET A 43 24.19 0.12 17.91
CA MET A 43 24.93 -0.89 17.17
C MET A 43 25.98 -1.52 18.07
N GLN A 44 25.98 -2.85 18.17
CA GLN A 44 26.94 -3.60 18.95
C GLN A 44 27.64 -4.69 18.12
N TYR A 45 28.95 -4.77 18.23
CA TYR A 45 29.72 -5.89 17.68
C TYR A 45 29.67 -7.07 18.65
N LEU A 46 28.92 -8.11 18.33
CA LEU A 46 28.82 -9.33 19.12
C LEU A 46 30.09 -10.19 18.95
N SER A 47 30.67 -10.14 17.75
CA SER A 47 31.94 -10.80 17.42
C SER A 47 32.66 -10.06 16.30
N THR A 48 33.81 -10.55 15.86
CA THR A 48 34.54 -10.03 14.70
C THR A 48 33.75 -10.17 13.38
N THR A 49 32.78 -11.11 13.33
CA THR A 49 32.01 -11.44 12.14
C THR A 49 30.53 -11.12 12.25
N THR A 50 30.08 -10.60 13.40
CA THR A 50 28.64 -10.43 13.67
C THR A 50 28.37 -9.12 14.38
N VAL A 51 27.42 -8.36 13.86
CA VAL A 51 26.96 -7.08 14.39
C VAL A 51 25.47 -7.14 14.68
N GLU A 52 25.06 -6.60 15.80
CA GLU A 52 23.67 -6.37 16.18
C GLU A 52 23.32 -4.90 15.92
N LEU A 53 22.25 -4.66 15.19
CA LEU A 53 21.69 -3.34 14.94
C LEU A 53 20.31 -3.26 15.60
N LYS A 54 20.10 -2.20 16.39
CA LYS A 54 18.82 -1.95 17.09
C LYS A 54 18.09 -0.77 16.47
N PHE A 55 16.85 -1.03 16.08
CA PHE A 55 15.96 -0.03 15.50
C PHE A 55 14.64 0.03 16.26
N GLU A 56 14.05 1.21 16.27
CA GLU A 56 12.66 1.41 16.65
C GLU A 56 11.87 1.75 15.38
N MET A 57 10.87 0.93 15.05
CA MET A 57 10.10 1.10 13.81
C MET A 57 8.63 0.74 13.98
N PRO A 58 7.75 1.26 13.11
CA PRO A 58 6.35 0.88 13.11
C PRO A 58 6.17 -0.60 12.78
N LEU A 59 5.35 -1.30 13.56
CA LEU A 59 5.03 -2.71 13.33
C LEU A 59 4.46 -2.95 11.93
N SER A 60 3.66 -2.01 11.41
CA SER A 60 3.06 -2.10 10.08
C SER A 60 4.08 -2.20 8.94
N GLU A 61 5.22 -1.53 9.07
CA GLU A 61 6.29 -1.59 8.07
C GLU A 61 7.10 -2.89 8.16
N LEU A 62 7.22 -3.45 9.37
CA LEU A 62 7.96 -4.69 9.61
C LEU A 62 7.22 -5.92 9.09
N ILE A 63 5.89 -6.00 9.32
CA ILE A 63 5.10 -7.19 8.96
C ILE A 63 4.96 -7.38 7.44
N MET A 64 4.95 -6.29 6.65
CA MET A 64 4.60 -6.39 5.23
C MET A 64 5.65 -7.18 4.42
N ASP A 65 6.76 -6.55 4.11
CA ASP A 65 7.78 -7.09 3.19
C ASP A 65 9.21 -6.78 3.67
N TYR A 66 9.33 -6.28 4.92
CA TYR A 66 10.62 -5.92 5.49
C TYR A 66 11.54 -7.12 5.63
N PHE A 67 11.02 -8.24 6.15
CA PHE A 67 11.79 -9.46 6.35
C PHE A 67 12.33 -10.02 5.02
N ASP A 68 11.49 -10.06 3.99
CA ASP A 68 11.89 -10.55 2.66
C ASP A 68 12.93 -9.62 2.02
N SER A 69 12.75 -8.31 2.16
CA SER A 69 13.71 -7.30 1.71
C SER A 69 15.03 -7.40 2.46
N LEU A 70 14.99 -7.62 3.77
CA LEU A 70 16.15 -7.80 4.63
C LEU A 70 16.95 -9.04 4.21
N LYS A 71 16.29 -10.18 4.05
CA LYS A 71 16.90 -11.42 3.59
C LYS A 71 17.51 -11.28 2.19
N SER A 72 16.79 -10.62 1.29
CA SER A 72 17.28 -10.39 -0.08
C SER A 72 18.55 -9.53 -0.11
N ARG A 73 18.54 -8.39 0.63
CA ARG A 73 19.70 -7.48 0.69
C ARG A 73 20.90 -8.06 1.42
N THR A 74 20.69 -9.03 2.32
CA THR A 74 21.75 -9.68 3.10
C THR A 74 22.10 -11.09 2.63
N LYS A 75 21.65 -11.52 1.46
CA LYS A 75 21.86 -12.87 0.92
C LYS A 75 21.45 -13.98 1.89
N GLY A 76 20.45 -13.71 2.72
CA GLY A 76 19.93 -14.68 3.69
C GLY A 76 20.64 -14.69 5.05
N TYR A 77 21.69 -13.91 5.25
CA TYR A 77 22.47 -13.93 6.51
C TYR A 77 21.80 -13.18 7.67
N ALA A 78 20.89 -12.25 7.40
CA ALA A 78 20.24 -11.48 8.48
C ALA A 78 19.33 -12.36 9.34
N SER A 79 19.38 -12.13 10.64
CA SER A 79 18.38 -12.60 11.61
C SER A 79 17.66 -11.37 12.16
N LEU A 80 16.36 -11.50 12.39
CA LEU A 80 15.51 -10.43 12.91
C LEU A 80 14.72 -10.98 14.09
N ASP A 81 14.78 -10.26 15.19
CA ASP A 81 13.90 -10.41 16.34
C ASP A 81 13.24 -9.08 16.65
N TYR A 82 12.06 -9.08 17.29
CA TYR A 82 11.40 -7.82 17.63
C TYR A 82 10.47 -7.95 18.82
N ASP A 83 10.42 -6.88 19.62
CA ASP A 83 9.54 -6.73 20.77
C ASP A 83 8.64 -5.50 20.60
N VAL A 84 7.37 -5.63 20.98
CA VAL A 84 6.43 -4.49 20.96
C VAL A 84 6.78 -3.53 22.09
N CYS A 85 7.06 -2.27 21.74
CA CYS A 85 7.47 -1.24 22.71
C CYS A 85 6.39 -0.19 23.03
N GLY A 86 5.18 -0.32 22.49
CA GLY A 86 4.05 0.55 22.77
C GLY A 86 3.47 1.22 21.52
N TYR A 87 2.73 2.31 21.74
CA TYR A 87 2.06 3.07 20.69
C TYR A 87 2.68 4.47 20.57
N GLN A 88 2.86 4.95 19.35
CA GLN A 88 3.34 6.31 19.08
C GLN A 88 2.40 7.03 18.12
N ALA A 89 2.28 8.35 18.31
CA ALA A 89 1.51 9.19 17.41
C ALA A 89 2.11 9.18 16.01
N SER A 90 1.27 9.00 15.01
CA SER A 90 1.68 8.92 13.62
C SER A 90 0.67 9.58 12.69
N ASN A 91 1.17 10.11 11.57
CA ASN A 91 0.36 10.74 10.53
C ASN A 91 -0.20 9.69 9.58
N LEU A 92 -1.20 8.93 10.05
CA LEU A 92 -1.86 7.92 9.23
C LEU A 92 -3.07 8.51 8.49
N VAL A 93 -3.29 8.03 7.28
CA VAL A 93 -4.42 8.43 6.42
C VAL A 93 -5.10 7.19 5.85
N LYS A 94 -6.40 7.29 5.61
CA LYS A 94 -7.16 6.25 4.90
C LYS A 94 -6.92 6.43 3.41
N LEU A 95 -6.25 5.47 2.78
CA LEU A 95 -6.11 5.36 1.35
C LEU A 95 -7.30 4.58 0.80
N GLU A 96 -8.09 5.20 -0.05
CA GLU A 96 -9.26 4.61 -0.69
C GLU A 96 -9.00 4.35 -2.16
N ILE A 97 -9.46 3.22 -2.66
CA ILE A 97 -9.43 2.89 -4.08
C ILE A 97 -10.83 3.00 -4.65
N LEU A 98 -10.95 3.83 -5.69
CA LEU A 98 -12.20 4.00 -6.42
C LEU A 98 -12.09 3.30 -7.78
N LEU A 99 -13.07 2.46 -8.08
CA LEU A 99 -13.24 1.83 -9.39
C LEU A 99 -14.48 2.43 -10.06
N ALA A 100 -14.30 3.02 -11.22
CA ALA A 100 -15.36 3.73 -11.94
C ALA A 100 -16.09 4.78 -11.06
N GLY A 101 -15.36 5.44 -10.16
CA GLY A 101 -15.89 6.45 -9.24
C GLY A 101 -16.51 5.92 -7.94
N ASN A 102 -16.62 4.59 -7.78
CA ASN A 102 -17.17 3.98 -6.58
C ASN A 102 -16.04 3.49 -5.65
N PRO A 103 -16.09 3.78 -4.36
CA PRO A 103 -15.11 3.29 -3.41
C PRO A 103 -15.24 1.77 -3.21
N VAL A 104 -14.10 1.10 -3.12
CA VAL A 104 -14.01 -0.34 -2.84
C VAL A 104 -13.37 -0.53 -1.48
N ASP A 105 -14.18 -0.81 -0.47
CA ASP A 105 -13.71 -0.92 0.92
C ASP A 105 -12.67 -2.02 1.12
N ALA A 106 -12.79 -3.13 0.41
CA ALA A 106 -11.84 -4.25 0.49
C ALA A 106 -10.41 -3.88 0.05
N LEU A 107 -10.24 -2.81 -0.73
CA LEU A 107 -8.95 -2.30 -1.18
C LEU A 107 -8.50 -1.06 -0.41
N SER A 108 -9.32 -0.59 0.53
CA SER A 108 -8.98 0.54 1.39
C SER A 108 -7.96 0.10 2.45
N ALA A 109 -6.98 0.95 2.73
CA ALA A 109 -5.94 0.67 3.71
C ALA A 109 -5.60 1.92 4.52
N ILE A 110 -5.16 1.72 5.76
CA ILE A 110 -4.57 2.79 6.56
C ILE A 110 -3.07 2.78 6.28
N VAL A 111 -2.55 3.92 5.84
CA VAL A 111 -1.14 4.06 5.45
C VAL A 111 -0.57 5.36 6.00
N HIS A 112 0.76 5.42 6.15
CA HIS A 112 1.41 6.68 6.48
C HIS A 112 1.26 7.68 5.33
N LYS A 113 1.06 8.96 5.66
CA LYS A 113 0.80 10.03 4.70
C LYS A 113 1.85 10.10 3.59
N ASP A 114 3.12 9.96 3.93
CA ASP A 114 4.23 10.04 2.97
C ASP A 114 4.27 8.83 2.03
N ALA A 115 3.87 7.65 2.49
CA ALA A 115 3.80 6.44 1.71
C ALA A 115 2.50 6.32 0.87
N ALA A 116 1.48 7.14 1.16
CA ALA A 116 0.16 7.05 0.53
C ALA A 116 0.21 7.17 -1.00
N TYR A 117 1.01 8.10 -1.53
CA TYR A 117 1.17 8.27 -2.98
C TYR A 117 1.81 7.04 -3.63
N THR A 118 2.94 6.59 -3.11
CA THR A 118 3.70 5.47 -3.67
C THR A 118 2.90 4.17 -3.62
N ARG A 119 2.26 3.87 -2.48
CA ARG A 119 1.38 2.70 -2.33
C ARG A 119 0.14 2.80 -3.22
N GLY A 120 -0.50 3.96 -3.26
CA GLY A 120 -1.66 4.19 -4.11
C GLY A 120 -1.36 4.03 -5.59
N LYS A 121 -0.22 4.55 -6.06
CA LYS A 121 0.24 4.41 -7.43
C LYS A 121 0.52 2.95 -7.78
N ALA A 122 1.29 2.24 -6.96
CA ALA A 122 1.63 0.83 -7.17
C ALA A 122 0.36 -0.06 -7.20
N LEU A 123 -0.61 0.21 -6.32
CA LEU A 123 -1.87 -0.52 -6.29
C LEU A 123 -2.72 -0.27 -7.54
N CYS A 124 -2.80 0.98 -8.00
CA CYS A 124 -3.49 1.32 -9.24
C CYS A 124 -2.85 0.65 -10.46
N GLU A 125 -1.52 0.56 -10.52
CA GLU A 125 -0.78 -0.11 -11.59
C GLU A 125 -1.05 -1.62 -11.59
N LYS A 126 -0.96 -2.28 -10.44
CA LYS A 126 -1.29 -3.71 -10.31
C LYS A 126 -2.74 -4.01 -10.67
N LEU A 127 -3.69 -3.19 -10.20
CA LEU A 127 -5.10 -3.36 -10.54
C LEU A 127 -5.36 -3.20 -12.04
N LYS A 128 -4.66 -2.28 -12.71
CA LYS A 128 -4.76 -2.11 -14.16
C LYS A 128 -4.29 -3.35 -14.93
N GLU A 129 -3.30 -4.08 -14.43
CA GLU A 129 -2.79 -5.31 -15.04
C GLU A 129 -3.75 -6.50 -14.82
N ILE A 130 -4.33 -6.57 -13.63
CA ILE A 130 -5.20 -7.69 -13.22
C ILE A 130 -6.62 -7.55 -13.79
N ILE A 131 -7.17 -6.32 -13.83
CA ILE A 131 -8.53 -6.10 -14.31
C ILE A 131 -8.58 -6.28 -15.82
N PRO A 132 -9.36 -7.25 -16.33
CA PRO A 132 -9.48 -7.47 -17.76
C PRO A 132 -10.18 -6.29 -18.44
N GLN A 133 -9.80 -6.02 -19.70
CA GLN A 133 -10.42 -4.97 -20.49
C GLN A 133 -11.92 -5.25 -20.70
N GLN A 134 -12.75 -4.28 -20.37
CA GLN A 134 -14.20 -4.31 -20.56
C GLN A 134 -14.59 -3.60 -21.87
N LEU A 135 -15.89 -3.56 -22.18
CA LEU A 135 -16.43 -2.83 -23.35
C LEU A 135 -16.42 -1.31 -23.15
N PHE A 136 -16.07 -0.83 -21.98
CA PHE A 136 -15.94 0.59 -21.60
C PHE A 136 -14.69 0.81 -20.76
N GLU A 137 -14.28 2.05 -20.61
CA GLU A 137 -13.15 2.44 -19.77
C GLU A 137 -13.48 2.27 -18.28
N VAL A 138 -12.55 1.69 -17.54
CA VAL A 138 -12.62 1.59 -16.08
C VAL A 138 -11.52 2.46 -15.48
N PRO A 139 -11.85 3.67 -14.99
CA PRO A 139 -10.90 4.47 -14.25
C PRO A 139 -10.67 3.87 -12.86
N ILE A 140 -9.41 3.74 -12.49
CA ILE A 140 -8.92 3.30 -11.19
C ILE A 140 -8.27 4.50 -10.53
N GLN A 141 -8.70 4.87 -9.34
CA GLN A 141 -8.19 6.05 -8.64
C GLN A 141 -7.83 5.70 -7.21
N ALA A 142 -6.70 6.18 -6.76
CA ALA A 142 -6.30 6.13 -5.35
C ALA A 142 -6.51 7.52 -4.76
N ALA A 143 -7.27 7.63 -3.68
CA ALA A 143 -7.65 8.88 -3.05
C ALA A 143 -7.41 8.86 -1.53
N VAL A 144 -7.16 10.03 -0.97
CA VAL A 144 -7.17 10.28 0.48
C VAL A 144 -8.18 11.39 0.75
N GLY A 145 -9.30 11.03 1.36
CA GLY A 145 -10.44 11.92 1.48
C GLY A 145 -10.95 12.38 0.10
N SER A 146 -11.01 13.67 -0.13
CA SER A 146 -11.43 14.24 -1.43
C SER A 146 -10.31 14.36 -2.47
N ARG A 147 -9.05 14.12 -2.08
CA ARG A 147 -7.89 14.32 -2.95
C ARG A 147 -7.49 13.02 -3.65
N ILE A 148 -7.51 13.02 -4.99
CA ILE A 148 -6.99 11.94 -5.81
C ILE A 148 -5.46 12.06 -5.86
N LEU A 149 -4.77 10.99 -5.45
CA LEU A 149 -3.31 10.91 -5.45
C LEU A 149 -2.76 10.29 -6.73
N ALA A 150 -3.38 9.21 -7.19
CA ALA A 150 -2.98 8.51 -8.40
C ALA A 150 -4.19 8.06 -9.21
N ARG A 151 -4.02 7.96 -10.51
CA ARG A 151 -5.05 7.50 -11.43
C ARG A 151 -4.43 6.62 -12.51
N GLN A 152 -5.10 5.50 -12.78
CA GLN A 152 -4.85 4.64 -13.94
C GLN A 152 -6.18 4.37 -14.64
N THR A 153 -6.11 3.90 -15.88
CA THR A 153 -7.32 3.58 -16.64
C THR A 153 -7.12 2.28 -17.39
N VAL A 154 -8.04 1.35 -17.19
CA VAL A 154 -8.16 0.17 -18.05
C VAL A 154 -8.94 0.58 -19.29
N ARG A 155 -8.28 0.55 -20.44
CA ARG A 155 -8.89 0.95 -21.71
C ARG A 155 -9.97 -0.04 -22.14
N ALA A 156 -11.00 0.47 -22.82
CA ALA A 156 -12.01 -0.38 -23.43
C ALA A 156 -11.41 -1.33 -24.48
N ARG A 157 -11.89 -2.56 -24.52
CA ARG A 157 -11.48 -3.56 -25.52
C ARG A 157 -11.85 -3.18 -26.93
N ARG A 158 -12.93 -2.42 -27.11
CA ARG A 158 -13.39 -1.84 -28.37
C ARG A 158 -13.70 -0.38 -28.17
N LYS A 159 -13.63 0.40 -29.29
CA LYS A 159 -14.07 1.78 -29.31
C LYS A 159 -15.47 1.85 -28.70
N ASP A 160 -15.67 2.71 -27.72
CA ASP A 160 -16.91 2.84 -26.96
C ASP A 160 -18.12 2.95 -27.90
N VAL A 161 -18.87 1.86 -28.06
CA VAL A 161 -20.03 1.80 -28.96
C VAL A 161 -21.15 2.69 -28.42
N LEU A 162 -21.14 2.97 -27.09
CA LEU A 162 -22.12 3.80 -26.40
C LEU A 162 -21.86 5.30 -26.61
N ALA A 163 -20.64 5.70 -26.95
CA ALA A 163 -20.33 7.10 -27.30
C ALA A 163 -21.06 7.58 -28.55
N LYS A 164 -21.47 6.66 -29.44
CA LYS A 164 -22.22 6.94 -30.66
C LYS A 164 -23.75 6.77 -30.51
N CYS A 165 -24.23 6.45 -29.32
CA CYS A 165 -25.68 6.42 -29.10
C CYS A 165 -26.25 7.81 -29.22
N TYR A 166 -26.91 8.07 -30.33
CA TYR A 166 -27.63 9.28 -30.65
C TYR A 166 -28.58 9.68 -29.51
N GLY A 167 -28.57 10.96 -29.15
CA GLY A 167 -29.65 11.57 -28.38
C GLY A 167 -29.56 11.47 -26.87
N GLY A 168 -28.36 11.36 -26.27
CA GLY A 168 -28.20 11.76 -24.87
C GLY A 168 -28.93 10.93 -23.81
N ASP A 169 -29.40 9.71 -24.13
CA ASP A 169 -30.06 8.84 -23.15
C ASP A 169 -29.03 8.30 -22.12
N ILE A 170 -28.90 9.08 -21.05
CA ILE A 170 -28.05 8.77 -19.90
C ILE A 170 -28.41 7.41 -19.28
N THR A 171 -29.67 6.98 -19.40
CA THR A 171 -30.16 5.71 -18.87
C THR A 171 -29.54 4.51 -19.60
N ARG A 172 -29.39 4.60 -20.92
CA ARG A 172 -28.72 3.58 -21.74
C ARG A 172 -27.20 3.51 -21.47
N LYS A 173 -26.57 4.64 -21.17
CA LYS A 173 -25.15 4.67 -20.80
C LYS A 173 -24.88 4.13 -19.39
N ARG A 174 -25.82 4.24 -18.48
CA ARG A 174 -25.70 3.71 -17.09
C ARG A 174 -25.95 2.21 -17.00
N LYS A 175 -26.79 1.62 -17.86
CA LYS A 175 -27.09 0.19 -17.84
C LYS A 175 -25.84 -0.70 -17.90
N PRO A 176 -24.89 -0.54 -18.83
CA PRO A 176 -23.69 -1.37 -18.85
C PRO A 176 -22.83 -1.23 -17.60
N VAL A 177 -22.74 -0.03 -17.01
CA VAL A 177 -22.01 0.20 -15.76
C VAL A 177 -22.67 -0.58 -14.61
N SER A 178 -23.99 -0.58 -14.51
CA SER A 178 -24.69 -1.33 -13.46
C SER A 178 -24.55 -2.85 -13.63
N TYR A 179 -24.52 -3.36 -14.86
CA TYR A 179 -24.30 -4.79 -15.12
C TYR A 179 -22.87 -5.24 -14.76
N THR A 180 -21.86 -4.42 -14.98
CA THR A 180 -20.49 -4.77 -14.60
C THR A 180 -20.26 -4.75 -13.11
N HIS A 181 -20.96 -3.93 -12.34
CA HIS A 181 -20.93 -4.00 -10.87
C HIS A 181 -21.59 -5.27 -10.34
N LEU A 182 -22.60 -5.81 -11.05
CA LEU A 182 -23.28 -7.05 -10.70
C LEU A 182 -22.52 -8.31 -11.15
N THR A 183 -21.63 -8.18 -12.14
CA THR A 183 -20.88 -9.29 -12.74
C THR A 183 -19.36 -9.20 -12.49
N LEU A 184 -18.92 -8.53 -11.44
CA LEU A 184 -17.60 -8.82 -10.92
C LEU A 184 -17.59 -10.32 -10.61
N PRO A 185 -16.76 -11.13 -11.30
CA PRO A 185 -16.75 -12.54 -11.02
C PRO A 185 -16.34 -12.70 -9.57
N THR A 186 -17.26 -13.13 -8.73
CA THR A 186 -16.92 -13.89 -7.56
C THR A 186 -16.22 -15.12 -8.12
N ASN A 187 -14.92 -15.06 -8.26
CA ASN A 187 -14.12 -16.25 -8.44
C ASN A 187 -14.33 -17.05 -7.16
N SER A 188 -15.35 -17.89 -7.19
CA SER A 188 -15.34 -19.12 -6.44
C SER A 188 -14.09 -19.87 -6.89
N LEU A 189 -13.22 -20.12 -5.93
CA LEU A 189 -12.14 -21.11 -5.98
C LEU A 189 -12.57 -22.38 -6.72
#